data_619d4ab3093e82d886d7f6fd99633c5f
#
_entry.id   619d4ab3093e82d886d7f6fd99633c5f
#
_cell.length_a   1.000
_cell.length_b   1.000
_cell.length_c   1.000
_cell.angle_alpha   90.00
_cell.angle_beta   90.00
_cell.angle_gamma   90.00
#
_symmetry.space_group_name_H-M   'P 1'
#
loop_
_entity.id
_entity.type
_entity.pdbx_description
1 polymer ?
#
loop_
_entity_poly.entity_id
_entity_poly.type
_entity_poly.pdbx_seq_one_letter_code
_entity_poly.pdbx_strand_id
1 'polypeptide(L)'
;ERYYESYIQLSNTIAATYYGNVKKDVFLSEARGYESCLQRALEGEDVDACVYKNLLDSVNAALPAMHRYIALRGRLLGLKEQHMYDIYAPLVEDAELKLSYEDACDLVVKGLAPLGEDYCALLRKGFAEGWVDVCETTGKRSGAYSTGAFGCHPFVLLNYQPTTGDVFTIAHEMGHSLHTYYSNSHQPYAKADYRIFVAEVASTVNEVLLLRHILSQTSDAKMKRYLLNYFLDTVRTTLHRQTMFAEFEYIAHEMVEKGTPLTSENLNEIYLGLNKEYYGDAIVHDEQIAY
;
A
#
# COMPACT_ATOMS: atom_id res chain seq x y z
N GLU A 1 22.08 -0.66 10.91
CA GLU A 1 23.12 0.36 10.67
C GLU A 1 23.76 0.19 9.28
N ARG A 2 24.41 -0.91 8.93
CA ARG A 2 25.10 -1.11 7.62
C ARG A 2 24.20 -0.91 6.40
N TYR A 3 22.93 -1.21 6.50
CA TYR A 3 21.97 -1.00 5.41
C TYR A 3 21.84 0.49 5.07
N TYR A 4 21.65 1.33 6.09
CA TYR A 4 21.54 2.78 5.90
C TYR A 4 22.84 3.46 5.52
N GLU A 5 24.01 2.93 5.94
CA GLU A 5 25.34 3.47 5.56
C GLU A 5 25.48 3.61 4.04
N SER A 6 24.96 2.67 3.27
CA SER A 6 25.00 2.73 1.79
C SER A 6 24.20 3.90 1.22
N TYR A 7 23.07 4.24 1.83
CA TYR A 7 22.25 5.38 1.42
C TYR A 7 22.89 6.70 1.88
N ILE A 8 23.38 6.74 3.11
CA ILE A 8 24.07 7.92 3.68
C ILE A 8 25.26 8.34 2.80
N GLN A 9 26.06 7.38 2.33
CA GLN A 9 27.19 7.66 1.43
C GLN A 9 26.76 8.26 0.09
N LEU A 10 25.53 7.99 -0.36
CA LEU A 10 24.99 8.46 -1.64
C LEU A 10 23.94 9.58 -1.45
N SER A 11 23.73 10.08 -0.23
CA SER A 11 22.64 11.00 0.10
C SER A 11 22.59 12.24 -0.80
N ASN A 12 23.74 12.87 -1.07
CA ASN A 12 23.81 14.02 -1.98
C ASN A 12 23.43 13.66 -3.42
N THR A 13 23.82 12.47 -3.89
CA THR A 13 23.46 11.99 -5.25
C THR A 13 21.98 11.71 -5.33
N ILE A 14 21.42 11.06 -4.32
CA ILE A 14 19.98 10.74 -4.24
C ILE A 14 19.17 12.04 -4.18
N ALA A 15 19.56 12.97 -3.30
CA ALA A 15 18.92 14.28 -3.19
C ALA A 15 18.97 15.08 -4.50
N ALA A 16 20.13 15.12 -5.18
CA ALA A 16 20.26 15.80 -6.47
C ALA A 16 19.41 15.16 -7.56
N THR A 17 19.30 13.83 -7.60
CA THR A 17 18.45 13.10 -8.54
C THR A 17 16.98 13.39 -8.28
N TYR A 18 16.54 13.34 -7.02
CA TYR A 18 15.18 13.66 -6.63
C TYR A 18 14.83 15.13 -6.96
N TYR A 19 15.71 16.06 -6.59
CA TYR A 19 15.55 17.49 -6.94
C TYR A 19 15.43 17.72 -8.45
N GLY A 20 16.26 17.03 -9.25
CA GLY A 20 16.16 17.08 -10.71
C GLY A 20 14.80 16.62 -11.23
N ASN A 21 14.22 15.58 -10.61
CA ASN A 21 12.87 15.10 -10.93
C ASN A 21 11.80 16.14 -10.55
N VAL A 22 11.87 16.69 -9.34
CA VAL A 22 10.92 17.74 -8.89
C VAL A 22 11.01 18.98 -9.78
N LYS A 23 12.23 19.43 -10.16
CA LYS A 23 12.40 20.54 -11.11
C LYS A 23 11.79 20.26 -12.48
N LYS A 24 11.88 19.03 -12.99
CA LYS A 24 11.20 18.62 -14.22
C LYS A 24 9.68 18.76 -14.07
N ASP A 25 9.12 18.36 -12.92
CA ASP A 25 7.68 18.45 -12.68
C ASP A 25 7.22 19.91 -12.56
N VAL A 26 7.98 20.78 -11.88
CA VAL A 26 7.73 22.25 -11.84
C VAL A 26 7.77 22.82 -13.24
N PHE A 27 8.83 22.57 -14.01
CA PHE A 27 8.94 23.04 -15.40
C PHE A 27 7.75 22.61 -16.26
N LEU A 28 7.33 21.34 -16.18
CA LEU A 28 6.20 20.83 -16.95
C LEU A 28 4.86 21.44 -16.50
N SER A 29 4.71 21.74 -15.22
CA SER A 29 3.52 22.41 -14.70
C SER A 29 3.43 23.85 -15.22
N GLU A 30 4.50 24.62 -15.12
CA GLU A 30 4.58 25.99 -15.61
C GLU A 30 4.40 26.08 -17.14
N ALA A 31 5.13 25.23 -17.89
CA ALA A 31 5.07 25.22 -19.35
C ALA A 31 3.69 24.83 -19.91
N ARG A 32 2.86 24.11 -19.12
CA ARG A 32 1.51 23.72 -19.48
C ARG A 32 0.42 24.61 -18.86
N GLY A 33 0.81 25.60 -18.06
CA GLY A 33 -0.10 26.58 -17.47
C GLY A 33 -0.89 26.08 -16.26
N TYR A 34 -0.40 25.06 -15.55
CA TYR A 34 -1.00 24.62 -14.27
C TYR A 34 -0.59 25.55 -13.13
N GLU A 35 -1.47 25.69 -12.15
CA GLU A 35 -1.22 26.49 -10.96
C GLU A 35 -0.18 25.84 -10.02
N SER A 36 -0.07 24.49 -10.07
CA SER A 36 0.87 23.73 -9.24
C SER A 36 1.18 22.34 -9.83
N CYS A 37 2.26 21.74 -9.36
CA CYS A 37 2.59 20.35 -9.64
C CYS A 37 1.48 19.38 -9.19
N LEU A 38 0.85 19.67 -8.04
CA LEU A 38 -0.26 18.88 -7.52
C LEU A 38 -1.45 18.89 -8.49
N GLN A 39 -1.85 20.06 -8.98
CA GLN A 39 -2.95 20.17 -9.96
C GLN A 39 -2.63 19.37 -11.21
N ARG A 40 -1.42 19.50 -11.76
CA ARG A 40 -1.01 18.72 -12.95
C ARG A 40 -1.01 17.22 -12.71
N ALA A 41 -0.56 16.78 -11.54
CA ALA A 41 -0.50 15.36 -11.19
C ALA A 41 -1.91 14.74 -11.08
N LEU A 42 -2.88 15.50 -10.56
CA LEU A 42 -4.25 15.03 -10.34
C LEU A 42 -5.16 15.17 -11.56
N GLU A 43 -4.79 15.99 -12.57
CA GLU A 43 -5.58 16.15 -13.79
C GLU A 43 -5.82 14.81 -14.50
N GLY A 44 -4.79 13.97 -14.59
CA GLY A 44 -4.89 12.64 -15.19
C GLY A 44 -5.96 11.74 -14.55
N GLU A 45 -6.22 11.94 -13.26
CA GLU A 45 -7.21 11.19 -12.47
C GLU A 45 -8.57 11.88 -12.40
N ASP A 46 -8.68 13.11 -12.91
CA ASP A 46 -9.88 13.96 -12.78
C ASP A 46 -10.27 14.20 -11.31
N VAL A 47 -9.28 14.42 -10.46
CA VAL A 47 -9.42 14.63 -9.00
C VAL A 47 -9.03 16.06 -8.66
N ASP A 48 -9.90 16.77 -7.93
CA ASP A 48 -9.62 18.11 -7.43
C ASP A 48 -8.53 18.07 -6.33
N ALA A 49 -7.64 19.08 -6.32
CA ALA A 49 -6.59 19.21 -5.33
C ALA A 49 -7.12 19.26 -3.88
N CYS A 50 -8.36 19.68 -3.66
CA CYS A 50 -8.98 19.68 -2.34
C CYS A 50 -9.17 18.25 -1.79
N VAL A 51 -9.39 17.24 -2.64
CA VAL A 51 -9.51 15.84 -2.21
C VAL A 51 -8.18 15.36 -1.60
N TYR A 52 -7.06 15.68 -2.28
CA TYR A 52 -5.73 15.34 -1.77
C TYR A 52 -5.44 16.02 -0.43
N LYS A 53 -5.70 17.32 -0.33
CA LYS A 53 -5.50 18.07 0.92
C LYS A 53 -6.39 17.56 2.06
N ASN A 54 -7.66 17.28 1.77
CA ASN A 54 -8.58 16.70 2.76
C ASN A 54 -8.13 15.30 3.22
N LEU A 55 -7.46 14.52 2.36
CA LEU A 55 -6.86 13.25 2.78
C LEU A 55 -5.76 13.48 3.81
N LEU A 56 -4.82 14.40 3.53
CA LEU A 56 -3.73 14.75 4.47
C LEU A 56 -4.32 15.22 5.82
N ASP A 57 -5.23 16.18 5.79
CA ASP A 57 -5.87 16.72 6.98
C ASP A 57 -6.60 15.65 7.80
N SER A 58 -7.34 14.76 7.12
CA SER A 58 -8.12 13.70 7.77
C SER A 58 -7.23 12.65 8.41
N VAL A 59 -6.16 12.25 7.75
CA VAL A 59 -5.21 11.28 8.29
C VAL A 59 -4.42 11.88 9.44
N ASN A 60 -3.97 13.14 9.32
CA ASN A 60 -3.28 13.85 10.39
C ASN A 60 -4.18 14.00 11.64
N ALA A 61 -5.46 14.33 11.46
CA ALA A 61 -6.41 14.36 12.58
C ALA A 61 -6.62 12.97 13.23
N ALA A 62 -6.39 11.88 12.51
CA ALA A 62 -6.52 10.52 13.02
C ALA A 62 -5.23 9.94 13.63
N LEU A 63 -4.08 10.63 13.55
CA LEU A 63 -2.80 10.18 14.10
C LEU A 63 -2.82 9.74 15.58
N PRO A 64 -3.64 10.33 16.47
CA PRO A 64 -3.75 9.80 17.83
C PRO A 64 -4.15 8.33 17.93
N ALA A 65 -4.86 7.78 16.93
CA ALA A 65 -5.15 6.35 16.88
C ALA A 65 -3.91 5.52 16.50
N MET A 66 -3.13 6.01 15.55
CA MET A 66 -1.84 5.43 15.16
C MET A 66 -0.86 5.43 16.34
N HIS A 67 -0.71 6.55 17.06
CA HIS A 67 0.16 6.66 18.23
C HIS A 67 -0.22 5.65 19.32
N ARG A 68 -1.54 5.46 19.59
CA ARG A 68 -1.99 4.44 20.54
C ARG A 68 -1.62 3.02 20.07
N TYR A 69 -1.69 2.74 18.77
CA TYR A 69 -1.29 1.45 18.22
C TYR A 69 0.23 1.22 18.39
N ILE A 70 1.06 2.21 18.06
CA ILE A 70 2.51 2.14 18.25
C ILE A 70 2.87 1.90 19.73
N ALA A 71 2.27 2.67 20.64
CA ALA A 71 2.47 2.47 22.07
C ALA A 71 2.01 1.10 22.57
N LEU A 72 0.93 0.55 22.00
CA LEU A 72 0.46 -0.79 22.31
C LEU A 72 1.49 -1.84 21.88
N ARG A 73 2.10 -1.70 20.68
CA ARG A 73 3.14 -2.61 20.19
C ARG A 73 4.32 -2.69 21.15
N GLY A 74 4.88 -1.55 21.56
CA GLY A 74 6.00 -1.50 22.52
C GLY A 74 5.69 -2.22 23.82
N ARG A 75 4.48 -2.02 24.36
CA ARG A 75 4.04 -2.73 25.58
C ARG A 75 3.91 -4.23 25.39
N LEU A 76 3.34 -4.67 24.26
CA LEU A 76 3.16 -6.11 23.98
C LEU A 76 4.49 -6.82 23.72
N LEU A 77 5.46 -6.14 23.12
CA LEU A 77 6.82 -6.63 22.91
C LEU A 77 7.69 -6.56 24.20
N GLY A 78 7.20 -5.90 25.25
CA GLY A 78 7.95 -5.74 26.52
C GLY A 78 9.19 -4.85 26.38
N LEU A 79 9.21 -3.95 25.40
CA LEU A 79 10.35 -3.07 25.13
C LEU A 79 10.39 -1.91 26.15
N LYS A 80 11.59 -1.57 26.63
CA LYS A 80 11.82 -0.36 27.44
C LYS A 80 11.87 0.88 26.57
N GLU A 81 12.51 0.77 25.43
CA GLU A 81 12.58 1.76 24.36
C GLU A 81 12.23 1.04 23.06
N GLN A 82 11.35 1.62 22.29
CA GLN A 82 10.92 1.10 21.00
C GLN A 82 11.53 1.95 19.89
N HIS A 83 12.20 1.31 18.94
CA HIS A 83 12.81 1.95 17.79
C HIS A 83 12.00 1.70 16.51
N MET A 84 12.29 2.46 15.43
CA MET A 84 11.59 2.29 14.16
C MET A 84 11.72 0.88 13.56
N TYR A 85 12.81 0.17 13.80
CA TYR A 85 12.95 -1.21 13.34
C TYR A 85 12.08 -2.22 14.12
N ASP A 86 11.68 -1.90 15.35
CA ASP A 86 10.84 -2.77 16.18
C ASP A 86 9.38 -2.82 15.69
N ILE A 87 8.96 -1.84 14.88
CA ILE A 87 7.59 -1.85 14.31
C ILE A 87 7.34 -3.01 13.34
N TYR A 88 8.39 -3.68 12.88
CA TYR A 88 8.32 -4.86 12.02
C TYR A 88 8.40 -6.17 12.79
N ALA A 89 8.65 -6.12 14.10
CA ALA A 89 8.66 -7.32 14.94
C ALA A 89 7.25 -7.92 15.05
N PRO A 90 7.08 -9.25 14.89
CA PRO A 90 5.79 -9.89 14.99
C PRO A 90 5.26 -9.82 16.43
N LEU A 91 4.00 -9.39 16.60
CA LEU A 91 3.35 -9.37 17.93
C LEU A 91 2.77 -10.75 18.33
N VAL A 92 2.52 -11.60 17.37
CA VAL A 92 1.95 -12.94 17.59
C VAL A 92 2.74 -13.92 16.72
N GLU A 93 3.51 -14.76 17.35
CA GLU A 93 4.28 -15.83 16.70
C GLU A 93 3.40 -17.06 16.43
N ASP A 94 3.77 -17.86 15.41
CA ASP A 94 3.18 -19.16 15.09
C ASP A 94 1.64 -19.18 14.96
N ALA A 95 1.07 -18.16 14.33
CA ALA A 95 -0.37 -18.07 14.09
C ALA A 95 -0.73 -17.90 12.59
N GLU A 96 0.20 -18.19 11.69
CA GLU A 96 -0.01 -18.07 10.25
C GLU A 96 -1.01 -19.09 9.70
N LEU A 97 -1.77 -18.66 8.68
CA LEU A 97 -2.54 -19.56 7.84
C LEU A 97 -1.57 -20.26 6.87
N LYS A 98 -1.38 -21.57 7.08
CA LYS A 98 -0.54 -22.39 6.19
C LYS A 98 -1.45 -23.24 5.31
N LEU A 99 -1.85 -22.68 4.18
CA LEU A 99 -2.78 -23.32 3.24
C LEU A 99 -2.08 -23.67 1.92
N SER A 100 -2.54 -24.74 1.28
CA SER A 100 -2.23 -24.97 -0.12
C SER A 100 -2.84 -23.83 -0.97
N TYR A 101 -2.38 -23.67 -2.20
CA TYR A 101 -2.98 -22.67 -3.10
C TYR A 101 -4.47 -22.94 -3.32
N GLU A 102 -4.84 -24.21 -3.53
CA GLU A 102 -6.21 -24.65 -3.76
C GLU A 102 -7.11 -24.34 -2.54
N ASP A 103 -6.64 -24.65 -1.31
CA ASP A 103 -7.37 -24.34 -0.09
C ASP A 103 -7.49 -22.82 0.13
N ALA A 104 -6.47 -22.04 -0.23
CA ALA A 104 -6.49 -20.59 -0.18
C ALA A 104 -7.52 -20.01 -1.16
N CYS A 105 -7.57 -20.50 -2.40
CA CYS A 105 -8.58 -20.11 -3.38
C CYS A 105 -10.00 -20.41 -2.89
N ASP A 106 -10.21 -21.59 -2.31
CA ASP A 106 -11.51 -21.97 -1.71
C ASP A 106 -11.90 -21.05 -0.56
N LEU A 107 -10.95 -20.68 0.30
CA LEU A 107 -11.16 -19.74 1.40
C LEU A 107 -11.51 -18.35 0.88
N VAL A 108 -10.82 -17.87 -0.15
CA VAL A 108 -11.10 -16.58 -0.80
C VAL A 108 -12.51 -16.56 -1.37
N VAL A 109 -12.92 -17.59 -2.13
CA VAL A 109 -14.28 -17.68 -2.67
C VAL A 109 -15.34 -17.65 -1.56
N LYS A 110 -15.13 -18.37 -0.46
CA LYS A 110 -16.04 -18.36 0.72
C LYS A 110 -16.08 -17.00 1.38
N GLY A 111 -14.92 -16.35 1.54
CA GLY A 111 -14.81 -15.02 2.15
C GLY A 111 -15.51 -13.93 1.35
N LEU A 112 -15.53 -14.06 0.04
CA LEU A 112 -16.11 -13.10 -0.90
C LEU A 112 -17.58 -13.41 -1.28
N ALA A 113 -18.19 -14.43 -0.67
CA ALA A 113 -19.61 -14.76 -0.89
C ALA A 113 -20.59 -13.58 -0.72
N PRO A 114 -20.36 -12.59 0.17
CA PRO A 114 -21.22 -11.40 0.24
C PRO A 114 -21.32 -10.57 -1.04
N LEU A 115 -20.36 -10.71 -1.98
CA LEU A 115 -20.39 -10.03 -3.29
C LEU A 115 -21.31 -10.70 -4.31
N GLY A 116 -21.90 -11.84 -3.96
CA GLY A 116 -22.87 -12.55 -4.78
C GLY A 116 -22.30 -13.72 -5.59
N GLU A 117 -23.21 -14.58 -6.06
CA GLU A 117 -22.81 -15.83 -6.75
C GLU A 117 -22.13 -15.56 -8.10
N ASP A 118 -22.53 -14.55 -8.86
CA ASP A 118 -21.92 -14.19 -10.14
C ASP A 118 -20.43 -13.82 -9.94
N TYR A 119 -20.12 -13.06 -8.89
CA TYR A 119 -18.76 -12.72 -8.52
C TYR A 119 -17.94 -13.96 -8.13
N CYS A 120 -18.51 -14.83 -7.30
CA CYS A 120 -17.87 -16.06 -6.86
C CYS A 120 -17.68 -17.05 -8.02
N ALA A 121 -18.64 -17.16 -8.96
CA ALA A 121 -18.51 -18.00 -10.14
C ALA A 121 -17.36 -17.51 -11.05
N LEU A 122 -17.21 -16.19 -11.20
CA LEU A 122 -16.13 -15.62 -11.98
C LEU A 122 -14.76 -15.83 -11.31
N LEU A 123 -14.66 -15.76 -9.98
CA LEU A 123 -13.46 -16.13 -9.23
C LEU A 123 -13.05 -17.57 -9.50
N ARG A 124 -14.00 -18.53 -9.34
CA ARG A 124 -13.75 -19.95 -9.60
C ARG A 124 -13.28 -20.18 -11.03
N LYS A 125 -13.91 -19.49 -11.99
CA LYS A 125 -13.50 -19.53 -13.39
C LYS A 125 -12.06 -19.07 -13.57
N GLY A 126 -11.68 -17.93 -13.00
CA GLY A 126 -10.32 -17.41 -13.08
C GLY A 126 -9.27 -18.36 -12.51
N PHE A 127 -9.56 -19.00 -11.38
CA PHE A 127 -8.68 -20.01 -10.80
C PHE A 127 -8.58 -21.28 -11.65
N ALA A 128 -9.67 -21.71 -12.29
CA ALA A 128 -9.71 -22.95 -13.07
C ALA A 128 -9.16 -22.80 -14.51
N GLU A 129 -9.31 -21.63 -15.11
CA GLU A 129 -8.98 -21.38 -16.53
C GLU A 129 -7.58 -20.80 -16.75
N GLY A 130 -6.72 -20.79 -15.73
CA GLY A 130 -5.32 -20.40 -15.87
C GLY A 130 -5.07 -18.89 -15.96
N TRP A 131 -5.93 -18.06 -15.32
CA TRP A 131 -5.68 -16.64 -15.25
C TRP A 131 -4.49 -16.30 -14.33
N VAL A 132 -4.09 -17.24 -13.46
CA VAL A 132 -3.12 -17.03 -12.39
C VAL A 132 -1.85 -17.85 -12.65
N ASP A 133 -0.72 -17.20 -12.76
CA ASP A 133 0.61 -17.80 -12.72
C ASP A 133 1.09 -17.84 -11.27
N VAL A 134 1.05 -19.02 -10.64
CA VAL A 134 1.09 -19.20 -9.20
C VAL A 134 2.50 -19.32 -8.65
N CYS A 135 3.36 -20.15 -9.30
CA CYS A 135 4.60 -20.62 -8.70
C CYS A 135 5.77 -19.67 -8.93
N GLU A 136 6.62 -19.54 -7.93
CA GLU A 136 7.95 -18.94 -8.10
C GLU A 136 8.78 -19.77 -9.05
N THR A 137 9.44 -19.12 -10.03
CA THR A 137 10.32 -19.75 -11.02
C THR A 137 11.55 -18.89 -11.30
N THR A 138 12.61 -19.52 -11.80
CA THR A 138 13.84 -18.80 -12.15
C THR A 138 13.56 -17.74 -13.22
N GLY A 139 13.93 -16.49 -12.93
CA GLY A 139 13.75 -15.36 -13.83
C GLY A 139 12.38 -14.67 -13.73
N LYS A 140 11.44 -15.21 -12.96
CA LYS A 140 10.17 -14.56 -12.65
C LYS A 140 10.38 -13.39 -11.69
N ARG A 141 9.67 -12.27 -11.91
CA ARG A 141 9.72 -11.13 -10.99
C ARG A 141 9.10 -11.51 -9.65
N SER A 142 9.67 -11.00 -8.58
CA SER A 142 9.10 -11.10 -7.24
C SER A 142 7.85 -10.22 -7.09
N GLY A 143 7.05 -10.49 -6.06
CA GLY A 143 5.80 -9.78 -5.78
C GLY A 143 4.61 -10.40 -6.48
N ALA A 144 3.53 -9.64 -6.56
CA ALA A 144 2.28 -10.00 -7.22
C ALA A 144 1.74 -8.80 -7.99
N TYR A 145 1.00 -9.05 -9.04
CA TYR A 145 0.23 -8.02 -9.75
C TYR A 145 -0.86 -8.64 -10.62
N SER A 146 -1.90 -7.87 -10.87
CA SER A 146 -2.91 -8.14 -11.89
C SER A 146 -2.75 -7.20 -13.08
N THR A 147 -2.93 -7.72 -14.27
CA THR A 147 -2.94 -6.94 -15.51
C THR A 147 -4.01 -7.49 -16.47
N GLY A 148 -4.39 -6.70 -17.45
CA GLY A 148 -5.36 -7.13 -18.45
C GLY A 148 -5.16 -6.43 -19.79
N ALA A 149 -5.74 -7.03 -20.82
CA ALA A 149 -5.89 -6.41 -22.12
C ALA A 149 -7.36 -6.46 -22.54
N PHE A 150 -7.81 -5.44 -23.25
CA PHE A 150 -9.19 -5.41 -23.74
C PHE A 150 -9.47 -6.58 -24.67
N GLY A 151 -10.58 -7.28 -24.44
CA GLY A 151 -10.98 -8.46 -25.21
C GLY A 151 -10.35 -9.79 -24.76
N CYS A 152 -9.51 -9.76 -23.71
CA CYS A 152 -8.94 -10.94 -23.09
C CYS A 152 -9.38 -11.05 -21.62
N HIS A 153 -9.23 -12.24 -21.01
CA HIS A 153 -9.33 -12.36 -19.56
C HIS A 153 -8.13 -11.65 -18.88
N PRO A 154 -8.26 -11.24 -17.63
CA PRO A 154 -7.14 -10.73 -16.85
C PRO A 154 -6.06 -11.80 -16.61
N PHE A 155 -4.86 -11.35 -16.28
CA PHE A 155 -3.72 -12.19 -15.93
C PHE A 155 -3.17 -11.75 -14.57
N VAL A 156 -2.92 -12.72 -13.71
CA VAL A 156 -2.35 -12.51 -12.36
C VAL A 156 -1.00 -13.19 -12.27
N LEU A 157 0.00 -12.47 -11.83
CA LEU A 157 1.28 -13.05 -11.42
C LEU A 157 1.30 -13.13 -9.91
N LEU A 158 1.61 -14.31 -9.38
CA LEU A 158 1.88 -14.57 -7.96
C LEU A 158 3.26 -15.23 -7.82
N ASN A 159 3.77 -15.24 -6.60
CA ASN A 159 4.86 -16.09 -6.12
C ASN A 159 4.39 -16.74 -4.81
N TYR A 160 3.31 -17.51 -4.90
CA TYR A 160 2.57 -18.01 -3.76
C TYR A 160 3.44 -18.85 -2.82
N GLN A 161 3.41 -18.46 -1.55
CA GLN A 161 3.92 -19.22 -0.43
C GLN A 161 2.76 -19.49 0.55
N PRO A 162 2.78 -20.57 1.34
CA PRO A 162 1.70 -20.87 2.29
C PRO A 162 1.76 -19.94 3.52
N THR A 163 1.57 -18.64 3.31
CA THR A 163 1.55 -17.60 4.33
C THR A 163 0.21 -16.88 4.37
N THR A 164 -0.13 -16.28 5.51
CA THR A 164 -1.34 -15.45 5.61
C THR A 164 -1.31 -14.30 4.60
N GLY A 165 -0.15 -13.65 4.42
CA GLY A 165 -0.01 -12.56 3.46
C GLY A 165 -0.37 -12.98 2.04
N ASP A 166 0.10 -14.14 1.60
CA ASP A 166 -0.18 -14.64 0.24
C ASP A 166 -1.65 -15.02 0.04
N VAL A 167 -2.34 -15.50 1.07
CA VAL A 167 -3.80 -15.74 1.00
C VAL A 167 -4.54 -14.42 0.76
N PHE A 168 -4.17 -13.34 1.46
CA PHE A 168 -4.74 -12.01 1.22
C PHE A 168 -4.32 -11.43 -0.12
N THR A 169 -3.09 -11.70 -0.58
CA THR A 169 -2.63 -11.30 -1.92
C THR A 169 -3.48 -11.93 -3.02
N ILE A 170 -3.88 -13.21 -2.92
CA ILE A 170 -4.83 -13.81 -3.87
C ILE A 170 -6.14 -13.00 -3.92
N ALA A 171 -6.72 -12.66 -2.77
CA ALA A 171 -7.95 -11.89 -2.70
C ALA A 171 -7.79 -10.49 -3.31
N HIS A 172 -6.66 -9.83 -3.06
CA HIS A 172 -6.28 -8.53 -3.58
C HIS A 172 -6.19 -8.53 -5.10
N GLU A 173 -5.32 -9.38 -5.66
CA GLU A 173 -5.06 -9.43 -7.10
C GLU A 173 -6.28 -9.89 -7.90
N MET A 174 -7.07 -10.80 -7.33
CA MET A 174 -8.36 -11.17 -7.93
C MET A 174 -9.38 -10.03 -7.86
N GLY A 175 -9.29 -9.13 -6.89
CA GLY A 175 -10.08 -7.89 -6.85
C GLY A 175 -9.79 -7.01 -8.07
N HIS A 176 -8.53 -6.75 -8.35
CA HIS A 176 -8.11 -6.04 -9.56
C HIS A 176 -8.53 -6.77 -10.84
N SER A 177 -8.36 -8.09 -10.88
CA SER A 177 -8.74 -8.91 -12.03
C SER A 177 -10.22 -8.80 -12.36
N LEU A 178 -11.08 -8.94 -11.36
CA LEU A 178 -12.52 -8.84 -11.59
C LEU A 178 -12.96 -7.40 -11.91
N HIS A 179 -12.32 -6.40 -11.31
CA HIS A 179 -12.54 -4.99 -11.68
C HIS A 179 -12.24 -4.77 -13.17
N THR A 180 -11.06 -5.21 -13.62
CA THR A 180 -10.66 -5.13 -15.04
C THR A 180 -11.60 -5.92 -15.94
N TYR A 181 -12.00 -7.13 -15.54
CA TYR A 181 -12.95 -7.95 -16.29
C TYR A 181 -14.31 -7.27 -16.46
N TYR A 182 -14.87 -6.73 -15.38
CA TYR A 182 -16.15 -6.02 -15.44
C TYR A 182 -16.05 -4.73 -16.24
N SER A 183 -14.98 -3.95 -16.07
CA SER A 183 -14.77 -2.75 -16.86
C SER A 183 -14.71 -3.05 -18.35
N ASN A 184 -13.89 -4.02 -18.76
CA ASN A 184 -13.74 -4.44 -20.15
C ASN A 184 -15.04 -5.03 -20.75
N SER A 185 -15.87 -5.64 -19.91
CA SER A 185 -17.14 -6.25 -20.37
C SER A 185 -18.26 -5.23 -20.54
N HIS A 186 -18.23 -4.10 -19.84
CA HIS A 186 -19.34 -3.13 -19.80
C HIS A 186 -18.99 -1.80 -20.45
N GLN A 187 -17.73 -1.52 -20.68
CA GLN A 187 -17.27 -0.28 -21.30
C GLN A 187 -16.75 -0.51 -22.71
N PRO A 188 -16.90 0.47 -23.63
CA PRO A 188 -16.20 0.42 -24.91
C PRO A 188 -14.69 0.58 -24.69
N TYR A 189 -13.87 0.06 -25.58
CA TYR A 189 -12.40 0.09 -25.52
C TYR A 189 -11.82 1.43 -25.03
N ALA A 190 -12.29 2.55 -25.59
CA ALA A 190 -11.79 3.88 -25.25
C ALA A 190 -12.10 4.34 -23.80
N LYS A 191 -12.94 3.61 -23.07
CA LYS A 191 -13.38 3.94 -21.69
C LYS A 191 -13.20 2.77 -20.72
N ALA A 192 -12.63 1.67 -21.17
CA ALA A 192 -12.51 0.46 -20.34
C ALA A 192 -11.38 0.57 -19.30
N ASP A 193 -10.39 1.39 -19.57
CA ASP A 193 -9.32 1.67 -18.61
C ASP A 193 -9.84 2.60 -17.50
N TYR A 194 -9.81 2.12 -16.26
CA TYR A 194 -10.28 2.87 -15.10
C TYR A 194 -9.14 3.67 -14.45
N ARG A 195 -9.50 4.73 -13.73
CA ARG A 195 -8.54 5.60 -13.05
C ARG A 195 -7.91 4.88 -11.86
N ILE A 196 -6.63 5.18 -11.60
CA ILE A 196 -5.88 4.60 -10.48
C ILE A 196 -6.52 4.96 -9.12
N PHE A 197 -7.19 6.10 -9.04
CA PHE A 197 -7.92 6.55 -7.84
C PHE A 197 -8.93 5.52 -7.32
N VAL A 198 -9.55 4.73 -8.19
CA VAL A 198 -10.53 3.70 -7.81
C VAL A 198 -9.98 2.27 -7.87
N ALA A 199 -8.73 2.10 -8.31
CA ALA A 199 -8.16 0.78 -8.54
C ALA A 199 -8.17 -0.09 -7.28
N GLU A 200 -7.74 0.47 -6.14
CA GLU A 200 -7.61 -0.25 -4.88
C GLU A 200 -8.94 -0.45 -4.13
N VAL A 201 -10.05 0.11 -4.61
CA VAL A 201 -11.36 -0.12 -3.99
C VAL A 201 -11.76 -1.59 -4.08
N ALA A 202 -11.59 -2.21 -5.25
CA ALA A 202 -11.95 -3.61 -5.48
C ALA A 202 -11.04 -4.56 -4.67
N SER A 203 -9.73 -4.33 -4.69
CA SER A 203 -8.74 -5.15 -4.00
C SER A 203 -8.91 -5.09 -2.48
N THR A 204 -9.01 -3.90 -1.90
CA THR A 204 -9.11 -3.73 -0.45
C THR A 204 -10.47 -4.17 0.11
N VAL A 205 -11.56 -4.02 -0.65
CA VAL A 205 -12.87 -4.60 -0.26
C VAL A 205 -12.78 -6.11 -0.15
N ASN A 206 -12.13 -6.78 -1.10
CA ASN A 206 -11.90 -8.22 -1.04
C ASN A 206 -11.13 -8.62 0.22
N GLU A 207 -10.02 -7.91 0.52
CA GLU A 207 -9.24 -8.19 1.73
C GLU A 207 -10.07 -8.04 3.01
N VAL A 208 -10.85 -6.97 3.14
CA VAL A 208 -11.67 -6.72 4.32
C VAL A 208 -12.76 -7.78 4.48
N LEU A 209 -13.42 -8.19 3.39
CA LEU A 209 -14.44 -9.24 3.42
C LEU A 209 -13.83 -10.59 3.81
N LEU A 210 -12.67 -10.94 3.24
CA LEU A 210 -11.93 -12.15 3.59
C LEU A 210 -11.54 -12.16 5.07
N LEU A 211 -10.97 -11.05 5.57
CA LEU A 211 -10.61 -10.91 6.98
C LEU A 211 -11.82 -11.12 7.90
N ARG A 212 -12.94 -10.48 7.60
CA ARG A 212 -14.18 -10.63 8.39
C ARG A 212 -14.69 -12.06 8.39
N HIS A 213 -14.62 -12.73 7.24
CA HIS A 213 -14.98 -14.13 7.12
C HIS A 213 -14.10 -15.00 8.03
N ILE A 214 -12.78 -14.89 7.93
CA ILE A 214 -11.85 -15.71 8.74
C ILE A 214 -12.05 -15.42 10.24
N LEU A 215 -12.20 -14.16 10.63
CA LEU A 215 -12.47 -13.78 12.03
C LEU A 215 -13.77 -14.37 12.57
N SER A 216 -14.79 -14.50 11.72
CA SER A 216 -16.07 -15.10 12.11
C SER A 216 -16.01 -16.62 12.29
N GLN A 217 -15.11 -17.28 11.57
CA GLN A 217 -14.97 -18.75 11.58
C GLN A 217 -13.99 -19.27 12.64
N THR A 218 -13.05 -18.44 13.09
CA THR A 218 -12.08 -18.88 14.09
C THR A 218 -12.57 -18.65 15.52
N SER A 219 -12.43 -19.66 16.39
CA SER A 219 -12.61 -19.53 17.85
C SER A 219 -11.27 -19.34 18.59
N ASP A 220 -10.14 -19.57 17.92
CA ASP A 220 -8.82 -19.43 18.50
C ASP A 220 -8.46 -17.95 18.77
N ALA A 221 -8.25 -17.64 20.05
CA ALA A 221 -7.91 -16.28 20.47
C ALA A 221 -6.52 -15.82 19.97
N LYS A 222 -5.58 -16.77 19.74
CA LYS A 222 -4.25 -16.47 19.20
C LYS A 222 -4.37 -16.04 17.73
N MET A 223 -5.11 -16.83 16.94
CA MET A 223 -5.40 -16.52 15.53
C MET A 223 -6.16 -15.18 15.39
N LYS A 224 -7.16 -14.92 16.24
CA LYS A 224 -7.87 -13.62 16.22
C LYS A 224 -6.93 -12.45 16.46
N ARG A 225 -6.05 -12.54 17.46
CA ARG A 225 -5.06 -11.49 17.73
C ARG A 225 -4.10 -11.29 16.57
N TYR A 226 -3.65 -12.38 15.93
CA TYR A 226 -2.80 -12.33 14.76
C TYR A 226 -3.47 -11.59 13.60
N LEU A 227 -4.70 -11.98 13.24
CA LEU A 227 -5.46 -11.37 12.15
C LEU A 227 -5.80 -9.90 12.41
N LEU A 228 -6.15 -9.54 13.64
CA LEU A 228 -6.38 -8.15 14.02
C LEU A 228 -5.10 -7.31 13.92
N ASN A 229 -3.96 -7.87 14.36
CA ASN A 229 -2.67 -7.21 14.20
C ASN A 229 -2.30 -7.06 12.73
N TYR A 230 -2.49 -8.10 11.93
CA TYR A 230 -2.29 -8.05 10.47
C TYR A 230 -3.07 -6.89 9.84
N PHE A 231 -4.35 -6.76 10.18
CA PHE A 231 -5.19 -5.68 9.67
C PHE A 231 -4.73 -4.29 10.14
N LEU A 232 -4.36 -4.14 11.40
CA LEU A 232 -3.83 -2.87 11.92
C LEU A 232 -2.50 -2.48 11.24
N ASP A 233 -1.64 -3.46 10.98
CA ASP A 233 -0.40 -3.22 10.22
C ASP A 233 -0.69 -2.86 8.75
N THR A 234 -1.70 -3.47 8.13
CA THR A 234 -2.16 -3.09 6.78
C THR A 234 -2.62 -1.63 6.77
N VAL A 235 -3.46 -1.21 7.71
CA VAL A 235 -3.90 0.20 7.82
C VAL A 235 -2.70 1.13 8.06
N ARG A 236 -1.76 0.75 8.92
CA ARG A 236 -0.54 1.52 9.16
C ARG A 236 0.29 1.71 7.89
N THR A 237 0.48 0.66 7.10
CA THR A 237 1.36 0.68 5.93
C THR A 237 0.70 1.23 4.67
N THR A 238 -0.59 0.98 4.47
CA THR A 238 -1.31 1.38 3.25
C THR A 238 -2.02 2.73 3.39
N LEU A 239 -2.44 3.12 4.60
CA LEU A 239 -3.07 4.42 4.81
C LEU A 239 -2.07 5.44 5.39
N HIS A 240 -1.63 5.25 6.65
CA HIS A 240 -0.82 6.27 7.32
C HIS A 240 0.54 6.48 6.65
N ARG A 241 1.28 5.39 6.38
CA ARG A 241 2.61 5.50 5.76
C ARG A 241 2.55 6.05 4.33
N GLN A 242 1.56 5.65 3.53
CA GLN A 242 1.41 6.18 2.18
C GLN A 242 1.02 7.66 2.19
N THR A 243 0.16 8.08 3.12
CA THR A 243 -0.17 9.49 3.30
C THR A 243 1.05 10.29 3.75
N MET A 244 1.89 9.77 4.65
CA MET A 244 3.15 10.40 5.04
C MET A 244 4.09 10.61 3.84
N PHE A 245 4.18 9.63 2.94
CA PHE A 245 4.98 9.78 1.72
C PHE A 245 4.39 10.82 0.76
N ALA A 246 3.07 10.82 0.60
CA ALA A 246 2.39 11.83 -0.20
C ALA A 246 2.61 13.24 0.37
N GLU A 247 2.55 13.41 1.69
CA GLU A 247 2.82 14.68 2.35
C GLU A 247 4.27 15.14 2.17
N PHE A 248 5.24 14.20 2.27
CA PHE A 248 6.64 14.49 1.96
C PHE A 248 6.81 14.99 0.51
N GLU A 249 6.22 14.31 -0.45
CA GLU A 249 6.28 14.72 -1.86
C GLU A 249 5.63 16.08 -2.07
N TYR A 250 4.48 16.34 -1.43
CA TYR A 250 3.79 17.62 -1.51
C TYR A 250 4.67 18.76 -0.98
N ILE A 251 5.27 18.61 0.21
CA ILE A 251 6.15 19.60 0.81
C ILE A 251 7.36 19.87 -0.10
N ALA A 252 8.00 18.81 -0.60
CA ALA A 252 9.17 18.93 -1.45
C ALA A 252 8.87 19.68 -2.76
N HIS A 253 7.75 19.40 -3.41
CA HIS A 253 7.33 20.10 -4.63
C HIS A 253 6.99 21.56 -4.33
N GLU A 254 6.23 21.82 -3.27
CA GLU A 254 5.87 23.19 -2.85
C GLU A 254 7.09 24.05 -2.54
N MET A 255 8.14 23.46 -1.92
CA MET A 255 9.41 24.18 -1.68
C MET A 255 10.06 24.63 -3.00
N VAL A 256 10.12 23.76 -4.00
CA VAL A 256 10.74 24.09 -5.29
C VAL A 256 9.89 25.09 -6.08
N GLU A 257 8.57 24.98 -6.05
CA GLU A 257 7.64 25.96 -6.64
C GLU A 257 7.85 27.36 -6.03
N LYS A 258 8.17 27.43 -4.73
CA LYS A 258 8.50 28.68 -4.02
C LYS A 258 9.96 29.12 -4.19
N GLY A 259 10.76 28.44 -5.02
CA GLY A 259 12.14 28.77 -5.33
C GLY A 259 13.18 28.26 -4.31
N THR A 260 12.79 27.38 -3.39
CA THR A 260 13.72 26.78 -2.42
C THR A 260 14.33 25.51 -2.99
N PRO A 261 15.67 25.39 -3.09
CA PRO A 261 16.33 24.20 -3.59
C PRO A 261 16.20 23.05 -2.58
N LEU A 262 16.13 21.81 -3.09
CA LEU A 262 16.19 20.62 -2.25
C LEU A 262 17.64 20.18 -2.06
N THR A 263 18.02 19.97 -0.82
CA THR A 263 19.33 19.43 -0.40
C THR A 263 19.11 18.16 0.41
N SER A 264 20.15 17.37 0.63
CA SER A 264 20.08 16.20 1.49
C SER A 264 19.61 16.58 2.91
N GLU A 265 20.10 17.70 3.44
CA GLU A 265 19.78 18.16 4.79
C GLU A 265 18.29 18.47 4.95
N ASN A 266 17.74 19.34 4.06
CA ASN A 266 16.34 19.73 4.22
C ASN A 266 15.35 18.59 3.90
N LEU A 267 15.69 17.68 2.97
CA LEU A 267 14.90 16.47 2.72
C LEU A 267 14.88 15.56 3.95
N ASN A 268 16.02 15.36 4.60
CA ASN A 268 16.14 14.56 5.82
C ASN A 268 15.37 15.19 6.98
N GLU A 269 15.45 16.53 7.15
CA GLU A 269 14.68 17.25 8.16
C GLU A 269 13.18 17.08 7.99
N ILE A 270 12.66 17.23 6.75
CA ILE A 270 11.24 17.04 6.45
C ILE A 270 10.84 15.62 6.77
N TYR A 271 11.58 14.63 6.29
CA TYR A 271 11.21 13.23 6.47
C TYR A 271 11.27 12.80 7.94
N LEU A 272 12.29 13.25 8.69
CA LEU A 272 12.39 13.01 10.13
C LEU A 272 11.26 13.69 10.89
N GLY A 273 10.90 14.92 10.51
CA GLY A 273 9.75 15.65 11.07
C GLY A 273 8.45 14.87 10.89
N LEU A 274 8.17 14.42 9.67
CA LEU A 274 6.98 13.61 9.37
C LEU A 274 6.99 12.26 10.11
N ASN A 275 8.14 11.60 10.23
CA ASN A 275 8.23 10.39 11.06
C ASN A 275 7.85 10.65 12.51
N LYS A 276 8.33 11.75 13.11
CA LYS A 276 7.98 12.13 14.49
C LYS A 276 6.48 12.41 14.61
N GLU A 277 5.89 13.10 13.66
CA GLU A 277 4.47 13.40 13.64
C GLU A 277 3.61 12.13 13.51
N TYR A 278 3.89 11.29 12.52
CA TYR A 278 3.08 10.11 12.23
C TYR A 278 3.22 8.98 13.25
N TYR A 279 4.41 8.76 13.81
CA TYR A 279 4.66 7.68 14.77
C TYR A 279 4.60 8.12 16.23
N GLY A 280 4.70 9.42 16.51
CA GLY A 280 4.58 10.01 17.85
C GLY A 280 5.72 9.67 18.81
N ASP A 281 5.55 10.00 20.08
CA ASP A 281 6.59 9.93 21.11
C ASP A 281 6.81 8.53 21.70
N ALA A 282 6.00 7.54 21.30
CA ALA A 282 6.12 6.16 21.78
C ALA A 282 7.27 5.38 21.11
N ILE A 283 8.00 6.02 20.20
CA ILE A 283 9.09 5.43 19.42
C ILE A 283 10.31 6.36 19.46
N VAL A 284 11.49 5.77 19.53
CA VAL A 284 12.76 6.50 19.36
C VAL A 284 12.98 6.71 17.86
N HIS A 285 13.10 7.97 17.46
CA HIS A 285 13.35 8.35 16.07
C HIS A 285 14.86 8.42 15.81
N ASP A 286 15.42 7.30 15.36
CA ASP A 286 16.83 7.22 14.99
C ASP A 286 17.08 8.08 13.74
N GLU A 287 18.11 8.93 13.77
CA GLU A 287 18.41 9.86 12.65
C GLU A 287 18.66 9.12 11.32
N GLN A 288 19.17 7.89 11.41
CA GLN A 288 19.46 7.06 10.24
C GLN A 288 18.24 6.75 9.36
N ILE A 289 17.02 6.80 9.91
CA ILE A 289 15.80 6.56 9.12
C ILE A 289 15.45 7.71 8.17
N ALA A 290 16.09 8.85 8.33
CA ALA A 290 15.86 10.03 7.50
C ALA A 290 16.58 9.98 6.14
N TYR A 291 17.53 9.02 5.98
CA TYR A 291 18.34 8.90 4.77
C TYR A 291 17.80 7.89 3.77
#